data_607e8f8bbf14faafa427c9722439761f
#
_entry.id   607e8f8bbf14faafa427c9722439761f
#
_cell.length_a   1.000
_cell.length_b   1.000
_cell.length_c   1.000
_cell.angle_alpha   90.00
_cell.angle_beta   90.00
_cell.angle_gamma   90.00
#
_symmetry.space_group_name_H-M   'P 1'
#
loop_
_entity.id
_entity.type
_entity.pdbx_description
1 polymer ?
#
loop_
_entity_poly.entity_id
_entity_poly.type
_entity_poly.pdbx_seq_one_letter_code
_entity_poly.pdbx_strand_id
1 'polypeptide(L)'
;MGRRVRSLSLRACVLGLGVLAWAIPSSAQSPANIQQAVDAAYAKFRTLKEGKNADYIPALAKVNPDLFGIAVVTPDGKTYTAGDVKTEVSIQSISKVFTMAQVIQEQGEGAIEKRIGVDATGARFNSIIAVEGVRTVVGSGAPEMNPLVNPGAISATSMVTGATADEVWRKIIGFHNDFAGRQLTVVQDVYKSESDTNQRNQAIVARSCAFTPIEH
;
A
#
# COMPACT_ATOMS: atom_id res chain seq x y z
N MET A 1 -25.81 -61.39 -57.66
CA MET A 1 -24.48 -60.74 -57.89
C MET A 1 -24.24 -59.78 -56.70
N GLY A 2 -23.60 -60.25 -55.65
CA GLY A 2 -23.36 -59.51 -54.43
C GLY A 2 -21.92 -59.08 -54.35
N ARG A 3 -21.68 -57.77 -54.18
CA ARG A 3 -20.36 -57.24 -53.90
C ARG A 3 -20.24 -56.97 -52.37
N ARG A 4 -19.33 -57.74 -51.77
CA ARG A 4 -18.92 -57.50 -50.37
C ARG A 4 -17.94 -56.26 -50.31
N VAL A 5 -18.34 -55.26 -49.53
CA VAL A 5 -17.45 -54.15 -49.18
C VAL A 5 -16.67 -54.51 -47.89
N ARG A 6 -15.39 -54.60 -47.98
CA ARG A 6 -14.49 -54.81 -46.83
C ARG A 6 -14.32 -53.49 -46.07
N SER A 7 -14.66 -53.49 -44.79
CA SER A 7 -14.38 -52.40 -43.87
C SER A 7 -12.90 -52.42 -43.48
N LEU A 8 -12.16 -51.35 -43.80
CA LEU A 8 -10.83 -51.06 -43.23
C LEU A 8 -11.03 -50.42 -41.86
N SER A 9 -10.59 -51.14 -40.84
CA SER A 9 -10.49 -50.57 -39.47
C SER A 9 -9.23 -49.71 -39.36
N LEU A 10 -9.42 -48.40 -39.27
CA LEU A 10 -8.37 -47.44 -38.99
C LEU A 10 -8.05 -47.48 -37.49
N ARG A 11 -6.90 -48.07 -37.11
CA ARG A 11 -6.39 -48.01 -35.76
C ARG A 11 -5.72 -46.64 -35.58
N ALA A 12 -6.37 -45.74 -34.86
CA ALA A 12 -5.79 -44.45 -34.42
C ALA A 12 -4.77 -44.71 -33.30
N CYS A 13 -3.49 -44.57 -33.58
CA CYS A 13 -2.45 -44.45 -32.56
C CYS A 13 -2.57 -43.07 -31.90
N VAL A 14 -3.08 -43.04 -30.67
CA VAL A 14 -3.01 -41.85 -29.80
C VAL A 14 -1.61 -41.80 -29.24
N LEU A 15 -0.74 -40.97 -29.83
CA LEU A 15 0.54 -40.56 -29.25
C LEU A 15 0.24 -39.56 -28.09
N GLY A 16 0.28 -40.07 -26.86
CA GLY A 16 0.25 -39.24 -25.65
C GLY A 16 1.52 -38.41 -25.54
N LEU A 17 1.46 -37.13 -25.89
CA LEU A 17 2.47 -36.16 -25.51
C LEU A 17 2.36 -35.94 -24.00
N GLY A 18 3.23 -36.64 -23.24
CA GLY A 18 3.46 -36.34 -21.84
C GLY A 18 4.14 -34.97 -21.73
N VAL A 19 3.39 -33.95 -21.33
CA VAL A 19 3.97 -32.68 -20.91
C VAL A 19 4.67 -32.93 -19.57
N LEU A 20 5.99 -33.17 -19.62
CA LEU A 20 6.81 -33.06 -18.40
C LEU A 20 6.79 -31.59 -17.98
N ALA A 21 5.91 -31.26 -17.04
CA ALA A 21 6.00 -30.02 -16.30
C ALA A 21 7.32 -30.05 -15.49
N TRP A 22 8.33 -29.39 -16.00
CA TRP A 22 9.53 -29.09 -15.22
C TRP A 22 9.11 -28.14 -14.11
N ALA A 23 8.88 -28.67 -12.91
CA ALA A 23 8.82 -27.87 -11.70
C ALA A 23 10.21 -27.22 -11.55
N ILE A 24 10.32 -25.95 -11.96
CA ILE A 24 11.49 -25.13 -11.65
C ILE A 24 11.49 -25.04 -10.13
N PRO A 25 12.49 -25.58 -9.43
CA PRO A 25 12.55 -25.41 -7.98
C PRO A 25 12.62 -23.91 -7.74
N SER A 26 11.59 -23.35 -7.11
CA SER A 26 11.65 -22.02 -6.52
C SER A 26 12.73 -22.11 -5.45
N SER A 27 13.98 -21.77 -5.81
CA SER A 27 15.09 -21.73 -4.86
C SER A 27 14.76 -20.61 -3.87
N ALA A 28 14.21 -21.01 -2.73
CA ALA A 28 14.09 -20.12 -1.59
C ALA A 28 15.48 -19.54 -1.33
N GLN A 29 15.58 -18.21 -1.36
CA GLN A 29 16.85 -17.51 -1.13
C GLN A 29 17.39 -17.96 0.23
N SER A 30 18.66 -18.41 0.26
CA SER A 30 19.26 -18.79 1.53
C SER A 30 19.41 -17.57 2.45
N PRO A 31 19.36 -17.74 3.78
CA PRO A 31 19.58 -16.64 4.73
C PRO A 31 20.89 -15.86 4.47
N ALA A 32 21.97 -16.55 4.10
CA ALA A 32 23.24 -15.91 3.73
C ALA A 32 23.11 -15.03 2.48
N ASN A 33 22.36 -15.48 1.48
CA ASN A 33 22.14 -14.72 0.24
C ASN A 33 21.29 -13.46 0.50
N ILE A 34 20.30 -13.52 1.42
CA ILE A 34 19.48 -12.36 1.76
C ILE A 34 20.33 -11.30 2.46
N GLN A 35 21.10 -11.66 3.49
CA GLN A 35 21.98 -10.71 4.16
C GLN A 35 23.00 -10.10 3.19
N GLN A 36 23.63 -10.92 2.35
CA GLN A 36 24.58 -10.43 1.34
C GLN A 36 23.91 -9.43 0.39
N ALA A 37 22.68 -9.68 -0.05
CA ALA A 37 21.93 -8.76 -0.91
C ALA A 37 21.62 -7.43 -0.18
N VAL A 38 21.25 -7.49 1.10
CA VAL A 38 21.01 -6.31 1.95
C VAL A 38 22.29 -5.49 2.10
N ASP A 39 23.41 -6.15 2.40
CA ASP A 39 24.70 -5.46 2.58
C ASP A 39 25.19 -4.82 1.26
N ALA A 40 25.05 -5.53 0.15
CA ALA A 40 25.39 -5.02 -1.17
C ALA A 40 24.53 -3.83 -1.58
N ALA A 41 23.21 -3.89 -1.32
CA ALA A 41 22.29 -2.78 -1.56
C ALA A 41 22.64 -1.57 -0.69
N TYR A 42 22.91 -1.78 0.59
CA TYR A 42 23.33 -0.72 1.49
C TYR A 42 24.63 -0.06 1.02
N ALA A 43 25.67 -0.85 0.73
CA ALA A 43 26.95 -0.34 0.24
C ALA A 43 26.80 0.48 -1.05
N LYS A 44 25.94 0.01 -1.97
CA LYS A 44 25.69 0.67 -3.26
C LYS A 44 24.97 2.01 -3.12
N PHE A 45 23.98 2.11 -2.22
CA PHE A 45 23.06 3.25 -2.19
C PHE A 45 23.29 4.23 -1.06
N ARG A 46 24.09 3.90 -0.02
CA ARG A 46 24.32 4.79 1.15
C ARG A 46 24.90 6.17 0.81
N THR A 47 25.57 6.29 -0.30
CA THR A 47 26.17 7.56 -0.76
C THR A 47 25.34 8.28 -1.82
N LEU A 48 24.22 7.71 -2.23
CA LEU A 48 23.33 8.32 -3.21
C LEU A 48 22.63 9.53 -2.60
N LYS A 49 22.79 10.70 -3.22
CA LYS A 49 22.24 11.99 -2.74
C LYS A 49 21.22 12.57 -3.72
N GLU A 50 20.44 11.69 -4.34
CA GLU A 50 19.33 12.09 -5.20
C GLU A 50 18.07 12.30 -4.38
N GLY A 51 17.48 13.49 -4.45
CA GLY A 51 16.30 13.85 -3.67
C GLY A 51 16.61 14.72 -2.46
N LYS A 52 15.59 14.99 -1.66
CA LYS A 52 15.67 15.83 -0.46
C LYS A 52 14.57 15.45 0.53
N ASN A 53 14.70 15.90 1.77
CA ASN A 53 13.67 15.79 2.78
C ASN A 53 12.35 16.45 2.32
N ALA A 54 11.23 16.07 2.94
CA ALA A 54 9.92 16.67 2.71
C ALA A 54 9.88 18.11 3.30
N ASP A 55 10.42 19.08 2.55
CA ASP A 55 10.62 20.46 2.98
C ASP A 55 9.33 21.29 3.09
N TYR A 56 8.23 20.78 2.55
CA TYR A 56 6.89 21.34 2.72
C TYR A 56 6.28 21.11 4.13
N ILE A 57 6.95 20.30 4.98
CA ILE A 57 6.67 20.14 6.40
C ILE A 57 7.92 20.58 7.15
N PRO A 58 7.95 21.77 7.79
CA PRO A 58 9.16 22.35 8.37
C PRO A 58 9.88 21.45 9.39
N ALA A 59 9.16 20.64 10.16
CA ALA A 59 9.76 19.70 11.09
C ALA A 59 10.54 18.58 10.35
N LEU A 60 10.01 18.08 9.23
CA LEU A 60 10.66 17.04 8.43
C LEU A 60 11.86 17.56 7.65
N ALA A 61 11.85 18.82 7.25
CA ALA A 61 13.00 19.45 6.59
C ALA A 61 14.28 19.42 7.42
N LYS A 62 14.14 19.34 8.76
CA LYS A 62 15.26 19.35 9.72
C LYS A 62 15.81 17.96 10.05
N VAL A 63 15.16 16.89 9.58
CA VAL A 63 15.62 15.51 9.82
C VAL A 63 16.98 15.32 9.13
N ASN A 64 17.87 14.57 9.78
CA ASN A 64 19.16 14.23 9.17
C ASN A 64 18.97 13.51 7.82
N PRO A 65 19.36 14.11 6.69
CA PRO A 65 19.16 13.53 5.36
C PRO A 65 20.08 12.34 5.06
N ASP A 66 21.07 12.09 5.93
CA ASP A 66 22.04 10.99 5.76
C ASP A 66 21.57 9.68 6.39
N LEU A 67 20.44 9.68 7.09
CA LEU A 67 19.86 8.46 7.63
C LEU A 67 19.47 7.51 6.50
N PHE A 68 20.05 6.32 6.52
CA PHE A 68 19.75 5.28 5.56
C PHE A 68 19.81 3.89 6.20
N GLY A 69 18.73 3.14 6.13
CA GLY A 69 18.65 1.80 6.67
C GLY A 69 17.83 0.89 5.75
N ILE A 70 18.19 -0.38 5.73
CA ILE A 70 17.47 -1.43 5.03
C ILE A 70 17.11 -2.51 6.05
N ALA A 71 15.85 -2.94 6.05
CA ALA A 71 15.39 -4.08 6.81
C ALA A 71 14.54 -4.99 5.92
N VAL A 72 14.84 -6.29 5.94
CA VAL A 72 14.06 -7.33 5.29
C VAL A 72 13.61 -8.30 6.35
N VAL A 73 12.30 -8.55 6.41
CA VAL A 73 11.71 -9.54 7.31
C VAL A 73 11.07 -10.63 6.47
N THR A 74 11.45 -11.88 6.74
CA THR A 74 10.90 -13.04 6.05
C THR A 74 9.65 -13.58 6.77
N PRO A 75 8.79 -14.37 6.08
CA PRO A 75 7.56 -14.92 6.70
C PRO A 75 7.81 -15.78 7.95
N ASP A 76 9.02 -16.35 8.10
CA ASP A 76 9.44 -17.08 9.29
C ASP A 76 9.96 -16.17 10.42
N GLY A 77 9.81 -14.85 10.28
CA GLY A 77 10.16 -13.84 11.28
C GLY A 77 11.65 -13.49 11.36
N LYS A 78 12.50 -14.04 10.48
CA LYS A 78 13.92 -13.66 10.44
C LYS A 78 14.09 -12.26 9.88
N THR A 79 15.01 -11.50 10.47
CA THR A 79 15.29 -10.12 10.12
C THR A 79 16.73 -9.96 9.64
N TYR A 80 16.91 -9.30 8.50
CA TYR A 80 18.19 -8.97 7.88
C TYR A 80 18.29 -7.46 7.74
N THR A 81 19.37 -6.85 8.23
CA THR A 81 19.43 -5.39 8.35
C THR A 81 20.80 -4.84 7.97
N ALA A 82 20.81 -3.59 7.48
CA ALA A 82 22.02 -2.78 7.34
C ALA A 82 21.69 -1.31 7.58
N GLY A 83 22.64 -0.57 8.17
CA GLY A 83 22.56 0.88 8.42
C GLY A 83 21.65 1.27 9.59
N ASP A 84 20.98 2.41 9.49
CA ASP A 84 20.33 3.15 10.58
C ASP A 84 18.95 2.58 10.97
N VAL A 85 18.80 1.27 11.10
CA VAL A 85 17.52 0.60 11.36
C VAL A 85 16.99 0.75 12.79
N LYS A 86 17.77 1.33 13.70
CA LYS A 86 17.35 1.61 15.08
C LYS A 86 16.93 3.05 15.32
N THR A 87 17.19 3.94 14.36
CA THR A 87 16.81 5.34 14.45
C THR A 87 15.31 5.48 14.23
N GLU A 88 14.62 6.09 15.19
CA GLU A 88 13.20 6.37 15.06
C GLU A 88 12.95 7.53 14.09
N VAL A 89 11.99 7.34 13.21
CA VAL A 89 11.55 8.33 12.23
C VAL A 89 10.02 8.40 12.21
N SER A 90 9.47 9.50 11.74
CA SER A 90 8.02 9.62 11.54
C SER A 90 7.56 8.67 10.43
N ILE A 91 6.50 7.90 10.68
CA ILE A 91 5.96 6.91 9.73
C ILE A 91 5.38 7.54 8.47
N GLN A 92 4.89 8.76 8.57
CA GLN A 92 4.29 9.52 7.46
C GLN A 92 3.27 8.69 6.64
N SER A 93 3.32 8.76 5.32
CA SER A 93 2.37 8.09 4.42
C SER A 93 2.40 6.56 4.44
N ILE A 94 3.36 5.93 5.10
CA ILE A 94 3.31 4.48 5.34
C ILE A 94 2.06 4.12 6.17
N SER A 95 1.58 5.03 7.02
CA SER A 95 0.36 4.88 7.81
C SER A 95 -0.89 4.56 6.98
N LYS A 96 -0.95 4.99 5.72
CA LYS A 96 -2.09 4.75 4.83
C LYS A 96 -2.37 3.26 4.60
N VAL A 97 -1.31 2.45 4.50
CA VAL A 97 -1.42 1.00 4.32
C VAL A 97 -2.10 0.36 5.52
N PHE A 98 -1.74 0.78 6.73
CA PHE A 98 -2.32 0.24 7.97
C PHE A 98 -3.77 0.69 8.15
N THR A 99 -4.09 1.95 7.87
CA THR A 99 -5.48 2.44 7.93
C THR A 99 -6.36 1.71 6.90
N MET A 100 -5.88 1.49 5.67
CA MET A 100 -6.57 0.68 4.68
C MET A 100 -6.81 -0.75 5.19
N ALA A 101 -5.78 -1.40 5.75
CA ALA A 101 -5.90 -2.75 6.30
C ALA A 101 -6.92 -2.82 7.44
N GLN A 102 -6.96 -1.79 8.30
CA GLN A 102 -7.96 -1.68 9.37
C GLN A 102 -9.38 -1.61 8.81
N VAL A 103 -9.63 -0.78 7.79
CA VAL A 103 -10.94 -0.68 7.15
C VAL A 103 -11.34 -2.02 6.52
N ILE A 104 -10.41 -2.70 5.86
CA ILE A 104 -10.67 -4.03 5.30
C ILE A 104 -11.04 -5.04 6.40
N GLN A 105 -10.36 -4.99 7.53
CA GLN A 105 -10.66 -5.85 8.68
C GLN A 105 -12.04 -5.55 9.28
N GLU A 106 -12.44 -4.28 9.36
CA GLU A 106 -13.71 -3.87 9.94
C GLU A 106 -14.92 -4.05 9.00
N GLN A 107 -14.74 -3.84 7.70
CA GLN A 107 -15.84 -3.71 6.73
C GLN A 107 -15.73 -4.61 5.50
N GLY A 108 -14.63 -5.36 5.37
CA GLY A 108 -14.35 -6.21 4.20
C GLY A 108 -13.68 -5.45 3.04
N GLU A 109 -13.05 -6.21 2.14
CA GLU A 109 -12.31 -5.67 0.99
C GLU A 109 -13.18 -4.84 0.03
N GLY A 110 -14.42 -5.25 -0.19
CA GLY A 110 -15.37 -4.53 -1.06
C GLY A 110 -15.72 -3.13 -0.59
N ALA A 111 -15.46 -2.78 0.68
CA ALA A 111 -15.71 -1.43 1.18
C ALA A 111 -14.75 -0.40 0.55
N ILE A 112 -13.47 -0.75 0.41
CA ILE A 112 -12.47 0.10 -0.25
C ILE A 112 -12.81 0.27 -1.74
N GLU A 113 -13.06 -0.84 -2.45
CA GLU A 113 -13.38 -0.81 -3.87
C GLU A 113 -14.60 0.06 -4.19
N LYS A 114 -15.67 -0.08 -3.40
CA LYS A 114 -16.93 0.65 -3.64
C LYS A 114 -16.88 2.13 -3.28
N ARG A 115 -16.16 2.50 -2.22
CA ARG A 115 -16.19 3.86 -1.67
C ARG A 115 -14.99 4.71 -2.08
N ILE A 116 -13.85 4.10 -2.39
CA ILE A 116 -12.61 4.80 -2.71
C ILE A 116 -12.15 4.45 -4.12
N GLY A 117 -12.17 3.17 -4.48
CA GLY A 117 -11.56 2.63 -5.68
C GLY A 117 -10.17 2.05 -5.41
N VAL A 118 -9.61 1.38 -6.41
CA VAL A 118 -8.34 0.64 -6.29
C VAL A 118 -7.37 0.91 -7.43
N ASP A 119 -7.75 1.77 -8.36
CA ASP A 119 -6.95 2.06 -9.55
C ASP A 119 -5.89 3.15 -9.31
N ALA A 120 -4.93 3.25 -10.22
CA ALA A 120 -3.98 4.35 -10.22
C ALA A 120 -4.66 5.65 -10.65
N THR A 121 -4.43 6.73 -9.91
CA THR A 121 -5.05 8.03 -10.21
C THR A 121 -4.43 8.75 -11.42
N GLY A 122 -3.20 8.37 -11.83
CA GLY A 122 -2.42 9.11 -12.82
C GLY A 122 -2.04 10.54 -12.39
N ALA A 123 -2.37 10.94 -11.17
CA ALA A 123 -2.14 12.28 -10.62
C ALA A 123 -1.15 12.24 -9.44
N ARG A 124 -0.73 13.42 -8.97
CA ARG A 124 0.09 13.53 -7.76
C ARG A 124 -0.67 12.99 -6.55
N PHE A 125 0.04 12.41 -5.57
CA PHE A 125 -0.51 11.81 -4.36
C PHE A 125 -1.41 12.73 -3.52
N ASN A 126 -1.26 14.04 -3.65
CA ASN A 126 -2.02 15.08 -2.95
C ASN A 126 -2.86 15.95 -3.91
N SER A 127 -3.26 15.40 -5.06
CA SER A 127 -4.02 16.13 -6.07
C SER A 127 -5.52 16.13 -5.74
N ILE A 128 -6.14 17.31 -5.81
CA ILE A 128 -7.59 17.43 -5.72
C ILE A 128 -8.29 16.87 -6.97
N ILE A 129 -7.58 16.75 -8.09
CA ILE A 129 -8.10 16.17 -9.34
C ILE A 129 -8.51 14.69 -9.10
N ALA A 130 -7.87 13.99 -8.19
CA ALA A 130 -8.27 12.62 -7.82
C ALA A 130 -9.71 12.57 -7.27
N VAL A 131 -10.20 13.65 -6.64
CA VAL A 131 -11.58 13.76 -6.17
C VAL A 131 -12.54 14.19 -7.28
N GLU A 132 -12.11 15.09 -8.16
CA GLU A 132 -12.95 15.71 -9.18
C GLU A 132 -12.99 14.94 -10.50
N GLY A 133 -11.82 14.40 -10.92
CA GLY A 133 -11.66 13.82 -12.26
C GLY A 133 -12.45 12.54 -12.47
N VAL A 134 -12.60 11.73 -11.46
CA VAL A 134 -13.31 10.44 -11.55
C VAL A 134 -14.78 10.62 -11.89
N ARG A 135 -15.45 11.59 -11.27
CA ARG A 135 -16.87 11.89 -11.52
C ARG A 135 -17.14 12.38 -12.92
N THR A 136 -16.19 13.08 -13.51
CA THR A 136 -16.33 13.63 -14.86
C THR A 136 -16.11 12.57 -15.94
N VAL A 137 -15.26 11.59 -15.70
CA VAL A 137 -14.84 10.60 -16.70
C VAL A 137 -15.59 9.28 -16.59
N VAL A 138 -15.90 8.81 -15.38
CA VAL A 138 -16.45 7.48 -15.11
C VAL A 138 -17.91 7.50 -14.62
N GLY A 139 -18.47 8.67 -14.42
CA GLY A 139 -19.90 8.89 -14.17
C GLY A 139 -20.38 8.61 -12.75
N SER A 140 -20.06 7.50 -12.13
CA SER A 140 -20.56 7.11 -10.79
C SER A 140 -19.53 6.37 -9.94
N GLY A 141 -18.25 6.47 -10.29
CA GLY A 141 -17.18 5.81 -9.55
C GLY A 141 -16.86 6.48 -8.20
N ALA A 142 -16.12 5.78 -7.37
CA ALA A 142 -15.58 6.33 -6.14
C ALA A 142 -14.66 7.53 -6.43
N PRO A 143 -14.74 8.62 -5.66
CA PRO A 143 -14.09 9.88 -6.01
C PRO A 143 -12.57 9.85 -5.93
N GLU A 144 -11.99 9.06 -5.04
CA GLU A 144 -10.57 9.08 -4.73
C GLU A 144 -9.74 8.06 -5.51
N MET A 145 -10.37 7.07 -6.09
CA MET A 145 -9.81 5.98 -6.90
C MET A 145 -8.77 5.08 -6.20
N ASN A 146 -8.10 5.53 -5.12
CA ASN A 146 -7.00 4.79 -4.51
C ASN A 146 -6.80 5.18 -3.03
N PRO A 147 -6.77 4.22 -2.07
CA PRO A 147 -6.60 4.50 -0.64
C PRO A 147 -5.17 4.94 -0.26
N LEU A 148 -4.20 4.85 -1.17
CA LEU A 148 -2.79 5.18 -0.91
C LEU A 148 -2.38 6.58 -1.37
N VAL A 149 -3.31 7.34 -1.98
CA VAL A 149 -3.15 8.79 -2.21
C VAL A 149 -3.88 9.57 -1.10
N ASN A 150 -3.53 10.85 -0.90
CA ASN A 150 -4.11 11.62 0.21
C ASN A 150 -5.65 11.66 0.21
N PRO A 151 -6.34 11.92 -0.91
CA PRO A 151 -7.80 11.91 -0.91
C PRO A 151 -8.38 10.57 -0.43
N GLY A 152 -7.92 9.46 -1.00
CA GLY A 152 -8.41 8.14 -0.62
C GLY A 152 -8.01 7.72 0.79
N ALA A 153 -6.85 8.14 1.29
CA ALA A 153 -6.44 7.89 2.67
C ALA A 153 -7.29 8.68 3.68
N ILE A 154 -7.69 9.90 3.34
CA ILE A 154 -8.63 10.70 4.13
C ILE A 154 -9.98 9.98 4.19
N SER A 155 -10.49 9.51 3.06
CA SER A 155 -11.72 8.72 3.01
C SER A 155 -11.60 7.41 3.79
N ALA A 156 -10.49 6.66 3.66
CA ALA A 156 -10.26 5.45 4.43
C ALA A 156 -10.27 5.74 5.94
N THR A 157 -9.64 6.83 6.37
CA THR A 157 -9.66 7.24 7.79
C THR A 157 -11.08 7.51 8.28
N SER A 158 -11.93 8.13 7.47
CA SER A 158 -13.33 8.39 7.82
C SER A 158 -14.20 7.12 7.88
N MET A 159 -13.73 6.02 7.28
CA MET A 159 -14.40 4.73 7.30
C MET A 159 -14.09 3.90 8.56
N VAL A 160 -13.06 4.25 9.33
CA VAL A 160 -12.78 3.57 10.60
C VAL A 160 -13.94 3.78 11.57
N THR A 161 -14.51 2.68 12.07
CA THR A 161 -15.72 2.74 12.91
C THR A 161 -15.40 3.27 14.31
N GLY A 162 -16.27 4.12 14.84
CA GLY A 162 -16.17 4.68 16.18
C GLY A 162 -17.28 5.71 16.43
N ALA A 163 -17.74 5.82 17.66
CA ALA A 163 -18.80 6.79 18.04
C ALA A 163 -18.26 8.22 18.20
N THR A 164 -16.97 8.38 18.41
CA THR A 164 -16.30 9.67 18.59
C THR A 164 -14.96 9.71 17.88
N ALA A 165 -14.48 10.93 17.59
CA ALA A 165 -13.14 11.12 17.00
C ALA A 165 -12.02 10.51 17.87
N ASP A 166 -12.14 10.61 19.19
CA ASP A 166 -11.18 10.03 20.13
C ASP A 166 -11.19 8.49 20.10
N GLU A 167 -12.33 7.87 19.87
CA GLU A 167 -12.43 6.44 19.72
C GLU A 167 -11.77 5.99 18.41
N VAL A 168 -12.09 6.65 17.31
CA VAL A 168 -11.46 6.39 16.01
C VAL A 168 -9.94 6.56 16.10
N TRP A 169 -9.46 7.63 16.73
CA TRP A 169 -8.06 7.88 16.93
C TRP A 169 -7.37 6.76 17.74
N ARG A 170 -7.96 6.36 18.86
CA ARG A 170 -7.43 5.26 19.69
C ARG A 170 -7.37 3.94 18.93
N LYS A 171 -8.38 3.64 18.11
CA LYS A 171 -8.41 2.44 17.27
C LYS A 171 -7.29 2.47 16.22
N ILE A 172 -7.09 3.59 15.54
CA ILE A 172 -6.02 3.75 14.55
C ILE A 172 -4.65 3.55 15.21
N ILE A 173 -4.38 4.22 16.33
CA ILE A 173 -3.10 4.04 17.04
C ILE A 173 -2.94 2.61 17.56
N GLY A 174 -4.01 2.00 18.11
CA GLY A 174 -4.00 0.60 18.55
C GLY A 174 -3.62 -0.35 17.42
N PHE A 175 -4.22 -0.18 16.26
CA PHE A 175 -3.93 -1.00 15.09
C PHE A 175 -2.46 -0.87 14.62
N HIS A 176 -1.92 0.35 14.63
CA HIS A 176 -0.50 0.57 14.34
C HIS A 176 0.41 -0.06 15.39
N ASN A 177 0.05 0.00 16.68
CA ASN A 177 0.79 -0.66 17.75
C ASN A 177 0.85 -2.16 17.58
N ASP A 178 -0.27 -2.79 17.17
CA ASP A 178 -0.36 -4.23 16.95
C ASP A 178 0.60 -4.67 15.84
N PHE A 179 0.63 -3.94 14.71
CA PHE A 179 1.60 -4.21 13.64
C PHE A 179 3.05 -3.96 14.05
N ALA A 180 3.29 -2.94 14.87
CA ALA A 180 4.64 -2.61 15.35
C ALA A 180 5.13 -3.59 16.44
N GLY A 181 4.24 -4.37 17.06
CA GLY A 181 4.54 -5.21 18.22
C GLY A 181 4.99 -4.40 19.44
N ARG A 182 4.71 -3.11 19.47
CA ARG A 182 5.06 -2.18 20.58
C ARG A 182 4.16 -0.94 20.57
N GLN A 183 4.15 -0.23 21.67
CA GLN A 183 3.51 1.08 21.74
C GLN A 183 4.29 2.10 20.89
N LEU A 184 3.56 2.80 20.03
CA LEU A 184 4.05 3.92 19.23
C LEU A 184 3.65 5.23 19.88
N THR A 185 4.40 6.27 19.65
CA THR A 185 4.13 7.62 20.15
C THR A 185 3.93 8.60 19.00
N VAL A 186 3.04 9.57 19.21
CA VAL A 186 2.87 10.67 18.26
C VAL A 186 4.05 11.63 18.41
N VAL A 187 4.77 11.88 17.32
CA VAL A 187 5.84 12.88 17.29
C VAL A 187 5.21 14.27 17.21
N GLN A 188 5.04 14.92 18.37
CA GLN A 188 4.23 16.14 18.52
C GLN A 188 4.70 17.29 17.63
N ASP A 189 6.02 17.47 17.48
CA ASP A 189 6.57 18.54 16.64
C ASP A 189 6.22 18.34 15.15
N VAL A 190 6.23 17.08 14.67
CA VAL A 190 5.85 16.74 13.31
C VAL A 190 4.33 16.89 13.14
N TYR A 191 3.55 16.39 14.10
CA TYR A 191 2.09 16.51 14.08
C TYR A 191 1.64 17.97 13.99
N LYS A 192 2.20 18.83 14.87
CA LYS A 192 1.90 20.26 14.87
C LYS A 192 2.33 20.93 13.56
N SER A 193 3.55 20.66 13.12
CA SER A 193 4.11 21.24 11.89
C SER A 193 3.29 20.87 10.67
N GLU A 194 2.84 19.63 10.56
CA GLU A 194 2.00 19.16 9.47
C GLU A 194 0.58 19.75 9.57
N SER A 195 0.00 19.83 10.78
CA SER A 195 -1.31 20.44 11.00
C SER A 195 -1.33 21.91 10.60
N ASP A 196 -0.26 22.65 10.88
CA ASP A 196 -0.12 24.07 10.53
C ASP A 196 0.08 24.32 9.01
N THR A 197 0.43 23.26 8.24
CA THR A 197 0.75 23.36 6.81
C THR A 197 -0.12 22.49 5.90
N ASN A 198 -1.27 22.02 6.40
CA ASN A 198 -2.11 21.02 5.71
C ASN A 198 -3.28 21.59 4.88
N GLN A 199 -3.24 22.87 4.50
CA GLN A 199 -4.33 23.56 3.78
C GLN A 199 -4.83 22.79 2.55
N ARG A 200 -3.93 22.09 1.85
CA ARG A 200 -4.32 21.26 0.71
C ARG A 200 -5.19 20.07 1.11
N ASN A 201 -4.82 19.37 2.20
CA ASN A 201 -5.61 18.26 2.72
C ASN A 201 -6.96 18.75 3.24
N GLN A 202 -7.02 19.92 3.89
CA GLN A 202 -8.27 20.55 4.33
C GLN A 202 -9.18 20.86 3.14
N ALA A 203 -8.62 21.38 2.03
CA ALA A 203 -9.39 21.61 0.80
C ALA A 203 -9.92 20.30 0.19
N ILE A 204 -9.14 19.22 0.23
CA ILE A 204 -9.56 17.88 -0.21
C ILE A 204 -10.73 17.39 0.66
N VAL A 205 -10.64 17.49 1.98
CA VAL A 205 -11.71 17.11 2.91
C VAL A 205 -12.99 17.88 2.61
N ALA A 206 -12.90 19.21 2.50
CA ALA A 206 -14.07 20.06 2.21
C ALA A 206 -14.71 19.68 0.87
N ARG A 207 -13.92 19.33 -0.14
CA ARG A 207 -14.41 18.90 -1.44
C ARG A 207 -15.05 17.51 -1.38
N SER A 208 -14.43 16.55 -0.69
CA SER A 208 -14.98 15.21 -0.51
C SER A 208 -16.32 15.25 0.24
N CYS A 209 -16.42 16.03 1.31
CA CYS A 209 -17.66 16.20 2.07
C CYS A 209 -18.80 16.83 1.24
N ALA A 210 -18.48 17.74 0.30
CA ALA A 210 -19.49 18.37 -0.56
C ALA A 210 -20.15 17.37 -1.53
N PHE A 211 -19.58 16.20 -1.72
CA PHE A 211 -20.08 15.17 -2.64
C PHE A 211 -20.64 13.92 -1.95
N THR A 212 -20.44 13.79 -0.64
CA THR A 212 -21.10 12.70 0.12
C THR A 212 -22.56 13.09 0.33
N PRO A 213 -23.55 12.33 -0.17
CA PRO A 213 -24.93 12.56 0.17
C PRO A 213 -25.06 12.45 1.70
N ILE A 214 -25.63 13.47 2.33
CA ILE A 214 -26.06 13.38 3.71
C ILE A 214 -27.28 12.45 3.66
N GLU A 215 -27.09 11.19 4.00
CA GLU A 215 -28.20 10.29 4.25
C GLU A 215 -28.91 10.81 5.53
N HIS A 216 -30.13 11.33 5.34
CA HIS A 216 -31.01 11.81 6.38
C HIS A 216 -31.78 10.65 7.00
#